data_657199cf6efccee72a811e64b164fcb1
#
_entry.id   657199cf6efccee72a811e64b164fcb1
#
_cell.length_a   1.000
_cell.length_b   1.000
_cell.length_c   1.000
_cell.angle_alpha   90.00
_cell.angle_beta   90.00
_cell.angle_gamma   90.00
#
_symmetry.space_group_name_H-M   'P 1'
#
loop_
_entity.id
_entity.type
_entity.pdbx_description
1 polymer ?
#
loop_
_entity_poly.entity_id
_entity_poly.type
_entity_poly.pdbx_seq_one_letter_code
_entity_poly.pdbx_strand_id
1 'polypeptide(L)'
;MKLLGRVALALILLAILLYGGAVGYMYANQRALQYEPAGPVIALADTALANAEEVTIPAGEGSIHGWYAAPAPGMPLIVYYKGNARSFGEEHERYERFVADGYGFLAFDYRGFPASPGAISQDGILEDALAAFDWAAERGAPLLLWGRSLGSGPATYVASQREAKALLLETPFLSAVTVAAERYPYLPVHWVMQDQFRSNEWIAAVTEPVLVAHGTGDVTIDVSNGERLYALAPNPDSLWIVPGAGHSDLWAAGIWAEAKPFFERAMARQ
;
A
#
# COMPACT_ATOMS: atom_id res chain seq x y z
N MET A 1 10.41 -57.00 2.14
CA MET A 1 11.24 -55.80 1.80
C MET A 1 10.85 -55.13 0.46
N LYS A 2 10.73 -55.83 -0.68
CA LYS A 2 10.42 -55.19 -2.00
C LYS A 2 9.02 -54.51 -2.07
N LEU A 3 7.98 -55.04 -1.39
CA LEU A 3 6.64 -54.46 -1.36
C LEU A 3 6.59 -53.15 -0.56
N LEU A 4 7.19 -53.15 0.64
CA LEU A 4 7.30 -51.93 1.47
C LEU A 4 8.03 -50.78 0.73
N GLY A 5 9.13 -51.12 0.03
CA GLY A 5 9.85 -50.11 -0.77
C GLY A 5 9.03 -49.52 -1.92
N ARG A 6 8.19 -50.34 -2.58
CA ARG A 6 7.26 -49.86 -3.64
C ARG A 6 6.16 -48.99 -3.08
N VAL A 7 5.58 -49.34 -1.91
CA VAL A 7 4.57 -48.52 -1.23
C VAL A 7 5.16 -47.19 -0.78
N ALA A 8 6.35 -47.21 -0.15
CA ALA A 8 7.04 -45.97 0.25
C ALA A 8 7.30 -45.06 -0.94
N LEU A 9 7.81 -45.60 -2.05
CA LEU A 9 8.05 -44.83 -3.28
C LEU A 9 6.76 -44.23 -3.82
N ALA A 10 5.66 -45.00 -3.86
CA ALA A 10 4.35 -44.51 -4.33
C ALA A 10 3.83 -43.35 -3.45
N LEU A 11 4.00 -43.44 -2.14
CA LEU A 11 3.60 -42.38 -1.20
C LEU A 11 4.46 -41.10 -1.39
N ILE A 12 5.76 -41.24 -1.61
CA ILE A 12 6.66 -40.10 -1.89
C ILE A 12 6.25 -39.44 -3.21
N LEU A 13 6.00 -40.21 -4.27
CA LEU A 13 5.58 -39.67 -5.56
C LEU A 13 4.22 -38.97 -5.46
N LEU A 14 3.28 -39.53 -4.70
CA LEU A 14 2.00 -38.89 -4.44
C LEU A 14 2.17 -37.57 -3.66
N ALA A 15 3.02 -37.53 -2.65
CA ALA A 15 3.31 -36.30 -1.88
C ALA A 15 3.94 -35.22 -2.79
N ILE A 16 4.88 -35.60 -3.65
CA ILE A 16 5.50 -34.67 -4.62
C ILE A 16 4.43 -34.13 -5.59
N LEU A 17 3.56 -34.99 -6.10
CA LEU A 17 2.47 -34.60 -7.00
C LEU A 17 1.50 -33.62 -6.35
N LEU A 18 1.06 -33.92 -5.12
CA LEU A 18 0.15 -33.07 -4.35
C LEU A 18 0.80 -31.71 -4.03
N TYR A 19 2.07 -31.71 -3.59
CA TYR A 19 2.81 -30.50 -3.32
C TYR A 19 3.02 -29.65 -4.58
N GLY A 20 3.44 -30.29 -5.70
CA GLY A 20 3.59 -29.61 -7.00
C GLY A 20 2.25 -29.06 -7.51
N GLY A 21 1.16 -29.79 -7.30
CA GLY A 21 -0.20 -29.34 -7.60
C GLY A 21 -0.61 -28.12 -6.77
N ALA A 22 -0.30 -28.12 -5.48
CA ALA A 22 -0.57 -26.98 -4.59
C ALA A 22 0.23 -25.73 -5.00
N VAL A 23 1.53 -25.87 -5.28
CA VAL A 23 2.38 -24.80 -5.78
C VAL A 23 1.87 -24.26 -7.13
N GLY A 24 1.51 -25.15 -8.06
CA GLY A 24 0.95 -24.77 -9.36
C GLY A 24 -0.40 -24.04 -9.24
N TYR A 25 -1.27 -24.49 -8.34
CA TYR A 25 -2.54 -23.80 -8.05
C TYR A 25 -2.30 -22.38 -7.50
N MET A 26 -1.43 -22.26 -6.50
CA MET A 26 -1.07 -20.96 -5.91
C MET A 26 -0.45 -20.03 -6.95
N TYR A 27 0.46 -20.54 -7.78
CA TYR A 27 1.06 -19.77 -8.88
C TYR A 27 0.02 -19.25 -9.88
N ALA A 28 -0.91 -20.11 -10.31
CA ALA A 28 -1.93 -19.74 -11.27
C ALA A 28 -2.98 -18.75 -10.71
N ASN A 29 -3.22 -18.77 -9.40
CA ASN A 29 -4.26 -17.97 -8.74
C ASN A 29 -3.69 -16.89 -7.82
N GLN A 30 -2.37 -16.65 -7.81
CA GLN A 30 -1.73 -15.80 -6.81
C GLN A 30 -2.30 -14.38 -6.72
N ARG A 31 -2.67 -13.75 -7.83
CA ARG A 31 -3.28 -12.43 -7.84
C ARG A 31 -4.67 -12.42 -7.23
N ALA A 32 -5.48 -13.45 -7.50
CA ALA A 32 -6.79 -13.61 -6.86
C ALA A 32 -6.71 -13.92 -5.36
N LEU A 33 -5.56 -14.46 -4.90
CA LEU A 33 -5.28 -14.72 -3.49
C LEU A 33 -4.62 -13.53 -2.79
N GLN A 34 -3.94 -12.66 -3.55
CA GLN A 34 -3.21 -11.51 -3.02
C GLN A 34 -4.08 -10.26 -2.93
N TYR A 35 -4.96 -10.03 -3.91
CA TYR A 35 -5.74 -8.80 -4.01
C TYR A 35 -7.22 -9.03 -3.69
N GLU A 36 -7.83 -8.04 -3.03
CA GLU A 36 -9.23 -8.06 -2.59
C GLU A 36 -10.02 -6.88 -3.19
N PRO A 37 -10.12 -6.77 -4.53
CA PRO A 37 -10.71 -5.59 -5.17
C PRO A 37 -12.23 -5.50 -5.03
N ALA A 38 -12.90 -6.52 -4.48
CA ALA A 38 -14.36 -6.54 -4.41
C ALA A 38 -14.91 -5.54 -3.39
N GLY A 39 -15.91 -4.75 -3.79
CA GLY A 39 -16.57 -3.80 -2.91
C GLY A 39 -17.40 -2.76 -3.67
N PRO A 40 -18.25 -2.00 -2.99
CA PRO A 40 -18.99 -0.92 -3.61
C PRO A 40 -18.06 0.25 -3.99
N VAL A 41 -18.46 1.00 -4.99
CA VAL A 41 -17.94 2.34 -5.26
C VAL A 41 -18.80 3.34 -4.50
N ILE A 42 -18.21 4.06 -3.57
CA ILE A 42 -18.90 5.17 -2.87
C ILE A 42 -18.96 6.35 -3.83
N ALA A 43 -20.11 6.97 -3.96
CA ALA A 43 -20.23 8.20 -4.74
C ALA A 43 -19.71 9.40 -3.94
N LEU A 44 -18.98 10.31 -4.59
CA LEU A 44 -18.47 11.52 -3.94
C LEU A 44 -19.62 12.35 -3.30
N ALA A 45 -20.79 12.36 -3.97
CA ALA A 45 -21.98 13.05 -3.49
C ALA A 45 -22.54 12.51 -2.16
N ASP A 46 -22.16 11.28 -1.76
CA ASP A 46 -22.60 10.66 -0.51
C ASP A 46 -21.66 10.99 0.68
N THR A 47 -20.66 11.86 0.46
CA THR A 47 -19.64 12.27 1.44
C THR A 47 -19.79 13.74 1.83
N ALA A 48 -19.08 14.18 2.86
CA ALA A 48 -19.00 15.59 3.24
C ALA A 48 -17.94 16.40 2.45
N LEU A 49 -17.39 15.86 1.39
CA LEU A 49 -16.30 16.44 0.58
C LEU A 49 -16.83 17.42 -0.49
N ALA A 50 -17.55 18.47 -0.08
CA ALA A 50 -18.20 19.42 -0.98
C ALA A 50 -17.26 20.14 -1.97
N ASN A 51 -15.96 20.23 -1.67
CA ASN A 51 -14.95 20.89 -2.49
C ASN A 51 -14.06 19.90 -3.26
N ALA A 52 -14.36 18.61 -3.21
CA ALA A 52 -13.65 17.62 -3.97
C ALA A 52 -14.32 17.39 -5.34
N GLU A 53 -13.55 16.92 -6.29
CA GLU A 53 -14.00 16.54 -7.63
C GLU A 53 -13.55 15.13 -7.98
N GLU A 54 -14.34 14.46 -8.81
CA GLU A 54 -13.95 13.19 -9.42
C GLU A 54 -12.94 13.45 -10.52
N VAL A 55 -11.86 12.69 -10.53
CA VAL A 55 -10.80 12.83 -11.52
C VAL A 55 -10.51 11.51 -12.24
N THR A 56 -10.14 11.65 -13.51
CA THR A 56 -9.65 10.55 -14.33
C THR A 56 -8.21 10.86 -14.73
N ILE A 57 -7.29 10.00 -14.34
CA ILE A 57 -5.85 10.18 -14.55
C ILE A 57 -5.38 9.18 -15.60
N PRO A 58 -4.81 9.60 -16.73
CA PRO A 58 -4.19 8.69 -17.68
C PRO A 58 -3.05 7.90 -17.01
N ALA A 59 -3.05 6.58 -17.16
CA ALA A 59 -2.04 5.70 -16.62
C ALA A 59 -1.77 4.53 -17.58
N GLY A 60 -0.57 4.49 -18.17
CA GLY A 60 -0.24 3.53 -19.23
C GLY A 60 -1.19 3.60 -20.41
N GLU A 61 -1.73 2.45 -20.81
CA GLU A 61 -2.72 2.36 -21.91
C GLU A 61 -4.16 2.63 -21.45
N GLY A 62 -4.38 2.97 -20.17
CA GLY A 62 -5.70 3.16 -19.59
C GLY A 62 -5.80 4.43 -18.74
N SER A 63 -6.66 4.36 -17.75
CA SER A 63 -6.84 5.42 -16.76
C SER A 63 -7.22 4.86 -15.40
N ILE A 64 -6.89 5.60 -14.36
CA ILE A 64 -7.35 5.39 -13.00
C ILE A 64 -8.31 6.50 -12.60
N HIS A 65 -9.21 6.18 -11.68
CA HIS A 65 -10.23 7.09 -11.18
C HIS A 65 -10.02 7.37 -9.70
N GLY A 66 -10.26 8.62 -9.30
CA GLY A 66 -10.05 9.07 -7.94
C GLY A 66 -10.82 10.33 -7.61
N TRP A 67 -10.59 10.83 -6.40
CA TRP A 67 -11.08 12.13 -5.94
C TRP A 67 -9.91 13.03 -5.59
N TYR A 68 -10.08 14.29 -5.94
CA TYR A 68 -9.13 15.35 -5.68
C TYR A 68 -9.79 16.53 -4.99
N ALA A 69 -9.13 17.08 -3.99
CA ALA A 69 -9.44 18.39 -3.46
C ALA A 69 -8.17 19.25 -3.40
N ALA A 70 -8.26 20.46 -3.92
CA ALA A 70 -7.15 21.40 -3.86
C ALA A 70 -6.84 21.80 -2.40
N PRO A 71 -5.55 21.94 -2.02
CA PRO A 71 -5.19 22.45 -0.71
C PRO A 71 -5.55 23.93 -0.54
N ALA A 72 -5.71 24.38 0.71
CA ALA A 72 -5.76 25.79 1.02
C ALA A 72 -4.46 26.50 0.61
N PRO A 73 -4.46 27.81 0.36
CA PRO A 73 -3.25 28.55 -0.07
C PRO A 73 -2.06 28.30 0.86
N GLY A 74 -0.94 27.82 0.29
CA GLY A 74 0.28 27.51 1.02
C GLY A 74 0.30 26.15 1.74
N MET A 75 -0.80 25.40 1.69
CA MET A 75 -0.89 24.05 2.27
C MET A 75 -0.46 22.97 1.26
N PRO A 76 0.05 21.83 1.73
CA PRO A 76 0.44 20.72 0.86
C PRO A 76 -0.74 19.84 0.45
N LEU A 77 -0.48 18.98 -0.53
CA LEU A 77 -1.39 17.98 -1.05
C LEU A 77 -0.91 16.57 -0.65
N ILE A 78 -1.78 15.78 -0.06
CA ILE A 78 -1.53 14.39 0.30
C ILE A 78 -1.92 13.49 -0.88
N VAL A 79 -0.97 12.76 -1.44
CA VAL A 79 -1.25 11.66 -2.37
C VAL A 79 -1.41 10.40 -1.54
N TYR A 80 -2.64 9.88 -1.49
CA TYR A 80 -3.02 8.76 -0.65
C TYR A 80 -3.07 7.47 -1.46
N TYR A 81 -2.18 6.54 -1.12
CA TYR A 81 -2.07 5.20 -1.67
C TYR A 81 -2.81 4.23 -0.77
N LYS A 82 -4.00 3.83 -1.19
CA LYS A 82 -4.93 3.02 -0.41
C LYS A 82 -4.44 1.59 -0.16
N GLY A 83 -5.08 0.92 0.79
CA GLY A 83 -4.87 -0.50 1.09
C GLY A 83 -5.44 -1.46 0.03
N ASN A 84 -5.31 -2.76 0.29
CA ASN A 84 -5.64 -3.84 -0.64
C ASN A 84 -7.15 -4.05 -0.87
N ALA A 85 -8.00 -3.71 0.12
CA ALA A 85 -9.42 -4.00 0.03
C ALA A 85 -10.24 -2.86 -0.57
N ARG A 86 -11.28 -3.22 -1.35
CA ARG A 86 -12.39 -2.36 -1.73
C ARG A 86 -11.99 -1.11 -2.53
N SER A 87 -12.86 -0.06 -2.57
CA SER A 87 -12.58 1.22 -3.21
C SER A 87 -11.99 2.22 -2.22
N PHE A 88 -11.16 3.15 -2.75
CA PHE A 88 -10.60 4.26 -1.98
C PHE A 88 -11.68 5.12 -1.30
N GLY A 89 -12.86 5.23 -1.89
CA GLY A 89 -13.97 6.04 -1.37
C GLY A 89 -14.47 5.59 0.01
N GLU A 90 -14.24 4.35 0.42
CA GLU A 90 -14.60 3.88 1.77
C GLU A 90 -13.77 4.53 2.90
N GLU A 91 -12.67 5.18 2.55
CA GLU A 91 -11.81 5.90 3.50
C GLU A 91 -12.09 7.42 3.52
N HIS A 92 -13.27 7.86 3.01
CA HIS A 92 -13.63 9.28 2.85
C HIS A 92 -13.51 10.11 4.14
N GLU A 93 -13.76 9.53 5.32
CA GLU A 93 -13.59 10.23 6.60
C GLU A 93 -12.17 10.76 6.82
N ARG A 94 -11.15 10.08 6.26
CA ARG A 94 -9.76 10.56 6.28
C ARG A 94 -9.60 11.79 5.42
N TYR A 95 -10.18 11.76 4.22
CA TYR A 95 -10.08 12.86 3.25
C TYR A 95 -10.85 14.08 3.73
N GLU A 96 -12.02 13.87 4.36
CA GLU A 96 -12.77 14.91 5.04
C GLU A 96 -11.95 15.61 6.12
N ARG A 97 -11.19 14.82 6.90
CA ARG A 97 -10.29 15.35 7.92
C ARG A 97 -9.12 16.11 7.32
N PHE A 98 -8.53 15.64 6.22
CA PHE A 98 -7.45 16.35 5.53
C PHE A 98 -7.92 17.73 5.07
N VAL A 99 -9.06 17.78 4.39
CA VAL A 99 -9.65 19.02 3.90
C VAL A 99 -10.03 19.97 5.05
N ALA A 100 -10.60 19.46 6.14
CA ALA A 100 -10.96 20.25 7.32
C ALA A 100 -9.76 20.94 7.96
N ASP A 101 -8.57 20.33 7.87
CA ASP A 101 -7.30 20.92 8.36
C ASP A 101 -6.55 21.71 7.27
N GLY A 102 -7.15 21.93 6.09
CA GLY A 102 -6.62 22.75 5.00
C GLY A 102 -5.70 22.02 4.02
N TYR A 103 -5.45 20.71 4.20
CA TYR A 103 -4.68 19.90 3.27
C TYR A 103 -5.51 19.60 2.01
N GLY A 104 -4.85 19.57 0.85
CA GLY A 104 -5.42 18.93 -0.33
C GLY A 104 -5.24 17.41 -0.24
N PHE A 105 -5.97 16.68 -1.08
CA PHE A 105 -5.72 15.26 -1.26
C PHE A 105 -5.95 14.80 -2.69
N LEU A 106 -5.27 13.73 -3.07
CA LEU A 106 -5.58 12.86 -4.20
C LEU A 106 -5.66 11.44 -3.67
N ALA A 107 -6.82 10.81 -3.81
CA ALA A 107 -7.04 9.41 -3.48
C ALA A 107 -7.68 8.71 -4.68
N PHE A 108 -7.28 7.48 -4.98
CA PHE A 108 -7.66 6.78 -6.20
C PHE A 108 -7.67 5.26 -6.03
N ASP A 109 -8.36 4.57 -6.92
CA ASP A 109 -8.23 3.14 -7.08
C ASP A 109 -7.16 2.81 -8.14
N TYR A 110 -6.30 1.85 -7.84
CA TYR A 110 -5.43 1.25 -8.85
C TYR A 110 -6.26 0.52 -9.90
N ARG A 111 -5.70 0.27 -11.09
CA ARG A 111 -6.36 -0.55 -12.12
C ARG A 111 -6.81 -1.90 -11.57
N GLY A 112 -8.03 -2.31 -11.94
CA GLY A 112 -8.68 -3.55 -11.49
C GLY A 112 -9.33 -3.47 -10.12
N PHE A 113 -9.20 -2.35 -9.38
CA PHE A 113 -10.01 -2.04 -8.21
C PHE A 113 -11.34 -1.36 -8.62
N PRO A 114 -12.37 -1.30 -7.73
CA PRO A 114 -13.74 -1.05 -8.14
C PRO A 114 -13.99 0.18 -9.02
N ALA A 115 -13.31 1.29 -8.78
CA ALA A 115 -13.52 2.51 -9.57
C ALA A 115 -12.63 2.58 -10.83
N SER A 116 -11.58 1.77 -10.95
CA SER A 116 -10.60 1.83 -12.04
C SER A 116 -10.56 0.53 -12.84
N PRO A 117 -10.88 0.54 -14.14
CA PRO A 117 -10.87 -0.66 -14.96
C PRO A 117 -9.44 -1.19 -15.18
N GLY A 118 -9.33 -2.48 -15.52
CA GLY A 118 -8.06 -3.08 -15.91
C GLY A 118 -7.72 -4.37 -15.16
N ALA A 119 -6.51 -4.88 -15.40
CA ALA A 119 -6.00 -6.09 -14.75
C ALA A 119 -4.99 -5.72 -13.67
N ILE A 120 -5.13 -6.32 -12.49
CA ILE A 120 -4.25 -6.06 -11.34
C ILE A 120 -2.91 -6.77 -11.54
N SER A 121 -1.83 -6.01 -11.36
CA SER A 121 -0.46 -6.53 -11.25
C SER A 121 0.41 -5.52 -10.49
N GLN A 122 1.53 -5.97 -9.93
CA GLN A 122 2.50 -5.04 -9.32
C GLN A 122 2.91 -3.95 -10.30
N ASP A 123 3.33 -4.31 -11.50
CA ASP A 123 3.81 -3.33 -12.48
C ASP A 123 2.73 -2.31 -12.82
N GLY A 124 1.48 -2.77 -13.00
CA GLY A 124 0.34 -1.89 -13.22
C GLY A 124 0.07 -0.95 -12.05
N ILE A 125 0.10 -1.46 -10.81
CA ILE A 125 -0.10 -0.64 -9.60
C ILE A 125 1.02 0.40 -9.44
N LEU A 126 2.27 0.04 -9.74
CA LEU A 126 3.41 0.97 -9.66
C LEU A 126 3.33 2.06 -10.76
N GLU A 127 2.90 1.69 -11.97
CA GLU A 127 2.63 2.64 -13.05
C GLU A 127 1.50 3.60 -12.69
N ASP A 128 0.39 3.11 -12.13
CA ASP A 128 -0.73 3.92 -11.64
C ASP A 128 -0.30 4.88 -10.54
N ALA A 129 0.53 4.39 -9.61
CA ALA A 129 1.04 5.18 -8.49
C ALA A 129 1.94 6.34 -8.96
N LEU A 130 2.81 6.11 -9.95
CA LEU A 130 3.63 7.16 -10.56
C LEU A 130 2.74 8.16 -11.32
N ALA A 131 1.78 7.68 -12.11
CA ALA A 131 0.86 8.53 -12.86
C ALA A 131 0.06 9.46 -11.92
N ALA A 132 -0.43 8.93 -10.80
CA ALA A 132 -1.13 9.72 -9.79
C ALA A 132 -0.23 10.79 -9.16
N PHE A 133 1.02 10.45 -8.85
CA PHE A 133 1.99 11.42 -8.34
C PHE A 133 2.27 12.52 -9.35
N ASP A 134 2.62 12.14 -10.59
CA ASP A 134 2.97 13.09 -11.64
C ASP A 134 1.79 14.02 -11.96
N TRP A 135 0.56 13.48 -11.99
CA TRP A 135 -0.66 14.28 -12.13
C TRP A 135 -0.87 15.27 -10.97
N ALA A 136 -0.59 14.86 -9.73
CA ALA A 136 -0.65 15.74 -8.56
C ALA A 136 0.43 16.82 -8.59
N ALA A 137 1.64 16.50 -9.05
CA ALA A 137 2.77 17.42 -9.14
C ALA A 137 2.51 18.58 -10.11
N GLU A 138 1.78 18.34 -11.21
CA GLU A 138 1.38 19.38 -12.16
C GLU A 138 0.52 20.48 -11.54
N ARG A 139 -0.06 20.26 -10.35
CA ARG A 139 -0.89 21.24 -9.64
C ARG A 139 -0.11 22.21 -8.77
N GLY A 140 1.20 22.01 -8.66
CA GLY A 140 2.15 22.95 -8.07
C GLY A 140 2.14 23.07 -6.54
N ALA A 141 1.32 22.28 -5.83
CA ALA A 141 1.38 22.21 -4.36
C ALA A 141 2.51 21.27 -3.93
N PRO A 142 3.15 21.50 -2.77
CA PRO A 142 4.08 20.52 -2.19
C PRO A 142 3.38 19.19 -1.93
N LEU A 143 4.01 18.07 -2.28
CA LEU A 143 3.41 16.75 -2.18
C LEU A 143 3.88 16.02 -0.92
N LEU A 144 2.93 15.38 -0.25
CA LEU A 144 3.12 14.45 0.86
C LEU A 144 2.60 13.08 0.42
N LEU A 145 3.33 12.01 0.72
CA LEU A 145 2.93 10.66 0.38
C LEU A 145 2.42 9.94 1.63
N TRP A 146 1.25 9.30 1.50
CA TRP A 146 0.71 8.44 2.54
C TRP A 146 0.34 7.08 1.94
N GLY A 147 1.08 6.04 2.32
CA GLY A 147 0.82 4.67 1.89
C GLY A 147 0.28 3.82 3.03
N ARG A 148 -0.90 3.21 2.85
CA ARG A 148 -1.51 2.31 3.84
C ARG A 148 -1.50 0.87 3.36
N SER A 149 -1.03 -0.08 4.19
CA SER A 149 -1.06 -1.52 3.90
C SER A 149 -0.44 -1.82 2.52
N LEU A 150 -1.20 -2.37 1.55
CA LEU A 150 -0.75 -2.53 0.16
C LEU A 150 -0.14 -1.25 -0.38
N GLY A 151 -0.79 -0.11 -0.12
CA GLY A 151 -0.34 1.20 -0.61
C GLY A 151 1.02 1.65 -0.09
N SER A 152 1.53 1.04 0.99
CA SER A 152 2.89 1.31 1.47
C SER A 152 3.97 0.92 0.46
N GLY A 153 3.73 -0.13 -0.33
CA GLY A 153 4.63 -0.54 -1.41
C GLY A 153 4.74 0.53 -2.50
N PRO A 154 3.65 0.84 -3.23
CA PRO A 154 3.68 1.86 -4.27
C PRO A 154 4.08 3.25 -3.75
N ALA A 155 3.69 3.67 -2.53
CA ALA A 155 4.15 4.93 -1.94
C ALA A 155 5.67 4.96 -1.74
N THR A 156 6.26 3.87 -1.24
CA THR A 156 7.73 3.74 -1.09
C THR A 156 8.41 3.72 -2.47
N TYR A 157 7.83 3.04 -3.45
CA TYR A 157 8.36 3.02 -4.81
C TYR A 157 8.35 4.42 -5.44
N VAL A 158 7.24 5.14 -5.33
CA VAL A 158 7.14 6.52 -5.84
C VAL A 158 8.16 7.43 -5.16
N ALA A 159 8.28 7.38 -3.83
CA ALA A 159 9.28 8.16 -3.09
C ALA A 159 10.73 7.81 -3.50
N SER A 160 10.99 6.59 -3.98
CA SER A 160 12.31 6.20 -4.52
C SER A 160 12.58 6.75 -5.93
N GLN A 161 11.57 7.28 -6.64
CA GLN A 161 11.63 7.72 -8.04
C GLN A 161 11.31 9.20 -8.21
N ARG A 162 10.68 9.83 -7.25
CA ARG A 162 10.17 11.20 -7.28
C ARG A 162 10.45 11.89 -5.95
N GLU A 163 10.65 13.21 -5.99
CA GLU A 163 10.84 14.01 -4.80
C GLU A 163 9.49 14.44 -4.21
N ALA A 164 9.29 14.16 -2.93
CA ALA A 164 8.18 14.63 -2.12
C ALA A 164 8.68 15.36 -0.88
N LYS A 165 7.80 15.89 -0.04
CA LYS A 165 8.21 16.54 1.22
C LYS A 165 8.28 15.55 2.37
N ALA A 166 7.50 14.46 2.35
CA ALA A 166 7.47 13.44 3.38
C ALA A 166 6.85 12.14 2.87
N LEU A 167 7.19 11.03 3.51
CA LEU A 167 6.60 9.71 3.32
C LEU A 167 6.05 9.18 4.66
N LEU A 168 4.73 8.96 4.73
CA LEU A 168 4.08 8.27 5.83
C LEU A 168 3.66 6.86 5.38
N LEU A 169 4.08 5.86 6.13
CA LEU A 169 3.77 4.45 5.91
C LEU A 169 2.94 3.92 7.08
N GLU A 170 1.68 3.60 6.82
CA GLU A 170 0.73 3.05 7.78
C GLU A 170 0.63 1.54 7.58
N THR A 171 0.92 0.76 8.63
CA THR A 171 0.95 -0.71 8.64
C THR A 171 1.71 -1.28 7.44
N PRO A 172 2.95 -0.82 7.18
CA PRO A 172 3.70 -1.23 6.01
C PRO A 172 4.25 -2.65 6.14
N PHE A 173 4.54 -3.26 4.99
CA PHE A 173 5.30 -4.50 4.88
C PHE A 173 6.74 -4.23 4.42
N LEU A 174 7.64 -5.11 4.83
CA LEU A 174 9.01 -5.13 4.32
C LEU A 174 9.06 -5.49 2.82
N SER A 175 8.25 -6.48 2.45
CA SER A 175 7.85 -6.81 1.07
C SER A 175 6.63 -7.72 1.11
N ALA A 176 5.80 -7.73 0.06
CA ALA A 176 4.66 -8.63 -0.01
C ALA A 176 5.09 -10.11 0.01
N VAL A 177 6.26 -10.42 -0.58
CA VAL A 177 6.81 -11.77 -0.52
C VAL A 177 7.27 -12.18 0.89
N THR A 178 7.70 -11.24 1.74
CA THR A 178 8.00 -11.52 3.15
C THR A 178 6.73 -11.93 3.89
N VAL A 179 5.65 -11.16 3.76
CA VAL A 179 4.35 -11.48 4.36
C VAL A 179 3.82 -12.84 3.87
N ALA A 180 3.94 -13.11 2.56
CA ALA A 180 3.57 -14.41 2.00
C ALA A 180 4.41 -15.56 2.55
N ALA A 181 5.72 -15.38 2.77
CA ALA A 181 6.61 -16.38 3.35
C ALA A 181 6.28 -16.67 4.83
N GLU A 182 5.92 -15.66 5.59
CA GLU A 182 5.47 -15.79 6.98
C GLU A 182 4.15 -16.58 7.06
N ARG A 183 3.21 -16.32 6.14
CA ARG A 183 1.91 -16.98 6.09
C ARG A 183 1.96 -18.40 5.52
N TYR A 184 2.87 -18.65 4.57
CA TYR A 184 3.00 -19.91 3.83
C TYR A 184 4.43 -20.45 3.88
N PRO A 185 4.98 -20.76 5.07
CA PRO A 185 6.41 -21.11 5.25
C PRO A 185 6.85 -22.38 4.51
N TYR A 186 5.90 -23.22 4.09
CA TYR A 186 6.20 -24.45 3.35
C TYR A 186 6.14 -24.30 1.83
N LEU A 187 5.80 -23.11 1.31
CA LEU A 187 5.73 -22.84 -0.11
C LEU A 187 6.96 -22.03 -0.57
N PRO A 188 7.45 -22.26 -1.79
CA PRO A 188 8.63 -21.56 -2.30
C PRO A 188 8.26 -20.15 -2.83
N VAL A 189 7.55 -19.34 -2.01
CA VAL A 189 6.95 -18.07 -2.42
C VAL A 189 7.98 -17.09 -3.00
N HIS A 190 9.20 -17.05 -2.47
CA HIS A 190 10.26 -16.18 -2.98
C HIS A 190 10.62 -16.43 -4.46
N TRP A 191 10.34 -17.62 -4.97
CA TRP A 191 10.67 -18.01 -6.35
C TRP A 191 9.47 -17.95 -7.28
N VAL A 192 8.27 -18.15 -6.74
CA VAL A 192 7.06 -18.28 -7.56
C VAL A 192 6.13 -17.06 -7.51
N MET A 193 6.25 -16.19 -6.50
CA MET A 193 5.43 -14.99 -6.37
C MET A 193 5.86 -13.94 -7.38
N GLN A 194 4.89 -13.43 -8.17
CA GLN A 194 5.14 -12.43 -9.21
C GLN A 194 5.12 -11.02 -8.63
N ASP A 195 4.10 -10.70 -7.84
CA ASP A 195 3.84 -9.35 -7.33
C ASP A 195 4.42 -9.22 -5.90
N GLN A 196 5.72 -8.95 -5.79
CA GLN A 196 6.50 -9.05 -4.56
C GLN A 196 6.58 -7.75 -3.74
N PHE A 197 6.37 -6.58 -4.36
CA PHE A 197 6.45 -5.24 -3.72
C PHE A 197 7.62 -5.11 -2.74
N ARG A 198 8.84 -5.08 -3.25
CA ARG A 198 10.06 -5.08 -2.45
C ARG A 198 10.38 -3.71 -1.84
N SER A 199 9.55 -3.25 -0.89
CA SER A 199 9.73 -1.96 -0.22
C SER A 199 11.08 -1.85 0.48
N ASN A 200 11.62 -2.97 0.99
CA ASN A 200 12.95 -3.04 1.58
C ASN A 200 14.10 -2.69 0.62
N GLU A 201 13.90 -2.86 -0.68
CA GLU A 201 14.89 -2.48 -1.68
C GLU A 201 14.71 -1.01 -2.09
N TRP A 202 13.46 -0.55 -2.20
CA TRP A 202 13.13 0.81 -2.63
C TRP A 202 13.41 1.87 -1.56
N ILE A 203 13.15 1.55 -0.30
CA ILE A 203 13.30 2.50 0.83
C ILE A 203 14.71 3.08 0.93
N ALA A 204 15.73 2.33 0.49
CA ALA A 204 17.13 2.77 0.53
C ALA A 204 17.42 4.00 -0.37
N ALA A 205 16.55 4.26 -1.36
CA ALA A 205 16.65 5.44 -2.23
C ALA A 205 15.73 6.61 -1.81
N VAL A 206 14.94 6.43 -0.76
CA VAL A 206 14.04 7.47 -0.23
C VAL A 206 14.82 8.46 0.61
N THR A 207 14.86 9.72 0.18
CA THR A 207 15.61 10.79 0.86
C THR A 207 14.75 11.65 1.77
N GLU A 208 13.44 11.61 1.60
CA GLU A 208 12.45 12.32 2.39
C GLU A 208 12.40 11.81 3.83
N PRO A 209 11.99 12.64 4.80
CA PRO A 209 11.68 12.16 6.13
C PRO A 209 10.57 11.10 6.10
N VAL A 210 10.78 10.01 6.84
CA VAL A 210 9.87 8.86 6.88
C VAL A 210 9.25 8.71 8.27
N LEU A 211 7.91 8.67 8.32
CA LEU A 211 7.16 8.20 9.49
C LEU A 211 6.61 6.81 9.20
N VAL A 212 6.84 5.86 10.09
CA VAL A 212 6.19 4.55 10.08
C VAL A 212 5.25 4.45 11.27
N ALA A 213 4.00 4.04 11.01
CA ALA A 213 2.98 3.79 12.02
C ALA A 213 2.54 2.31 11.96
N HIS A 214 2.51 1.61 13.11
CA HIS A 214 2.10 0.21 13.15
C HIS A 214 1.47 -0.17 14.50
N GLY A 215 0.55 -1.13 14.48
CA GLY A 215 -0.07 -1.66 15.68
C GLY A 215 0.56 -2.99 16.10
N THR A 216 0.78 -3.22 17.41
CA THR A 216 1.36 -4.49 17.90
C THR A 216 0.38 -5.67 17.86
N GLY A 217 -0.92 -5.41 17.66
CA GLY A 217 -1.96 -6.41 17.47
C GLY A 217 -2.27 -6.73 15.99
N ASP A 218 -1.48 -6.22 15.06
CA ASP A 218 -1.65 -6.50 13.64
C ASP A 218 -1.35 -7.97 13.31
N VAL A 219 -2.40 -8.72 12.94
CA VAL A 219 -2.32 -10.14 12.57
C VAL A 219 -2.25 -10.34 11.05
N THR A 220 -2.33 -9.27 10.26
CA THR A 220 -2.24 -9.27 8.81
C THR A 220 -0.80 -9.07 8.36
N ILE A 221 -0.15 -8.05 8.91
CA ILE A 221 1.26 -7.72 8.69
C ILE A 221 1.89 -7.53 10.08
N ASP A 222 2.76 -8.44 10.47
CA ASP A 222 3.43 -8.37 11.77
C ASP A 222 4.18 -7.04 11.93
N VAL A 223 4.09 -6.44 13.12
CA VAL A 223 4.68 -5.13 13.45
C VAL A 223 6.18 -5.05 13.14
N SER A 224 6.90 -6.17 13.21
CA SER A 224 8.33 -6.24 12.86
C SER A 224 8.63 -5.87 11.41
N ASN A 225 7.66 -5.99 10.50
CA ASN A 225 7.80 -5.52 9.12
C ASN A 225 7.98 -4.00 9.09
N GLY A 226 7.13 -3.25 9.81
CA GLY A 226 7.23 -1.80 9.93
C GLY A 226 8.51 -1.33 10.63
N GLU A 227 8.86 -1.97 11.74
CA GLU A 227 10.10 -1.67 12.48
C GLU A 227 11.36 -1.87 11.62
N ARG A 228 11.42 -2.97 10.89
CA ARG A 228 12.53 -3.28 9.98
C ARG A 228 12.58 -2.32 8.78
N LEU A 229 11.43 -1.96 8.22
CA LEU A 229 11.38 -1.00 7.10
C LEU A 229 11.82 0.39 7.56
N TYR A 230 11.38 0.83 8.74
CA TYR A 230 11.83 2.08 9.38
C TYR A 230 13.34 2.10 9.58
N ALA A 231 13.91 1.00 10.06
CA ALA A 231 15.36 0.89 10.29
C ALA A 231 16.19 0.92 8.99
N LEU A 232 15.59 0.62 7.84
CA LEU A 232 16.23 0.68 6.52
C LEU A 232 16.14 2.06 5.87
N ALA A 233 15.25 2.94 6.34
CA ALA A 233 15.07 4.27 5.77
C ALA A 233 16.31 5.14 6.00
N PRO A 234 16.85 5.82 4.98
CA PRO A 234 18.02 6.71 5.15
C PRO A 234 17.73 7.95 6.01
N ASN A 235 16.47 8.42 6.04
CA ASN A 235 16.04 9.59 6.80
C ASN A 235 14.81 9.27 7.67
N PRO A 236 14.95 8.37 8.70
CA PRO A 236 13.85 8.02 9.58
C PRO A 236 13.53 9.17 10.52
N ASP A 237 12.26 9.65 10.55
CA ASP A 237 11.83 10.75 11.44
C ASP A 237 11.11 10.21 12.68
N SER A 238 10.07 9.39 12.49
CA SER A 238 9.23 8.91 13.57
C SER A 238 8.80 7.46 13.37
N LEU A 239 8.83 6.69 14.45
CA LEU A 239 8.24 5.35 14.52
C LEU A 239 7.14 5.34 15.58
N TRP A 240 5.88 5.28 15.15
CA TRP A 240 4.71 5.29 16.03
C TRP A 240 4.12 3.88 16.16
N ILE A 241 4.41 3.23 17.27
CA ILE A 241 3.91 1.89 17.58
C ILE A 241 2.76 1.98 18.57
N VAL A 242 1.59 1.43 18.19
CA VAL A 242 0.36 1.49 18.99
C VAL A 242 0.12 0.14 19.65
N PRO A 243 0.24 0.06 20.99
CA PRO A 243 0.00 -1.19 21.71
C PRO A 243 -1.41 -1.72 21.51
N GLY A 244 -1.53 -2.98 21.09
CA GLY A 244 -2.80 -3.69 20.92
C GLY A 244 -3.62 -3.30 19.67
N ALA A 245 -3.26 -2.25 18.94
CA ALA A 245 -3.96 -1.88 17.70
C ALA A 245 -3.75 -2.92 16.61
N GLY A 246 -4.83 -3.29 15.91
CA GLY A 246 -4.81 -4.17 14.75
C GLY A 246 -4.53 -3.45 13.44
N HIS A 247 -4.61 -4.18 12.33
CA HIS A 247 -4.25 -3.71 10.98
C HIS A 247 -5.04 -2.48 10.50
N SER A 248 -6.27 -2.31 10.93
CA SER A 248 -7.17 -1.22 10.47
C SER A 248 -7.49 -0.20 11.55
N ASP A 249 -6.86 -0.28 12.73
CA ASP A 249 -7.28 0.49 13.90
C ASP A 249 -6.56 1.83 14.04
N LEU A 250 -5.50 2.10 13.26
CA LEU A 250 -4.65 3.28 13.46
C LEU A 250 -5.37 4.61 13.24
N TRP A 251 -6.36 4.62 12.33
CA TRP A 251 -7.18 5.83 12.17
C TRP A 251 -7.97 6.15 13.44
N ALA A 252 -8.65 5.17 13.99
CA ALA A 252 -9.38 5.30 15.25
C ALA A 252 -8.46 5.54 16.46
N ALA A 253 -7.23 5.02 16.41
CA ALA A 253 -6.19 5.27 17.42
C ALA A 253 -5.57 6.67 17.34
N GLY A 254 -5.91 7.46 16.30
CA GLY A 254 -5.50 8.85 16.19
C GLY A 254 -4.23 9.11 15.37
N ILE A 255 -3.93 8.30 14.35
CA ILE A 255 -2.75 8.49 13.49
C ILE A 255 -2.66 9.91 12.91
N TRP A 256 -3.80 10.59 12.71
CA TRP A 256 -3.78 11.97 12.22
C TRP A 256 -3.10 12.94 13.20
N ALA A 257 -3.20 12.70 14.50
CA ALA A 257 -2.52 13.52 15.51
C ALA A 257 -0.99 13.36 15.45
N GLU A 258 -0.49 12.25 14.93
CA GLU A 258 0.94 12.01 14.68
C GLU A 258 1.37 12.50 13.29
N ALA A 259 0.52 12.26 12.28
CA ALA A 259 0.80 12.61 10.88
C ALA A 259 0.92 14.12 10.67
N LYS A 260 -0.02 14.90 11.25
CA LYS A 260 -0.08 16.35 11.03
C LYS A 260 1.19 17.06 11.51
N PRO A 261 1.67 16.89 12.76
CA PRO A 261 2.94 17.51 13.20
C PRO A 261 4.16 17.01 12.40
N PHE A 262 4.16 15.75 11.96
CA PHE A 262 5.20 15.22 11.10
C PHE A 262 5.25 15.95 9.77
N PHE A 263 4.11 16.12 9.10
CA PHE A 263 4.02 16.86 7.84
C PHE A 263 4.40 18.35 8.00
N GLU A 264 3.96 18.99 9.09
CA GLU A 264 4.34 20.37 9.39
C GLU A 264 5.86 20.53 9.56
N ARG A 265 6.53 19.59 10.27
CA ARG A 265 7.99 19.56 10.37
C ARG A 265 8.67 19.35 9.01
N ALA A 266 8.15 18.44 8.21
CA ALA A 266 8.71 18.16 6.88
C ALA A 266 8.58 19.37 5.94
N MET A 267 7.46 20.07 5.99
CA MET A 267 7.24 21.31 5.22
C MET A 267 8.15 22.46 5.66
N ALA A 268 8.57 22.49 6.91
CA ALA A 268 9.50 23.53 7.43
C ALA A 268 10.97 23.26 7.06
N ARG A 269 11.33 22.07 6.64
CA ARG A 269 12.67 21.71 6.14
C ARG A 269 12.78 22.20 4.69
N GLN A 270 13.64 23.22 4.45
CA GLN A 270 13.96 23.75 3.11
C GLN A 270 15.07 22.94 2.45
#